data_01e9bfc3bad739da7910781cc8e3e649
#
_entry.id   01e9bfc3bad739da7910781cc8e3e649
#
_cell.length_a   1.000
_cell.length_b   1.000
_cell.length_c   1.000
_cell.angle_alpha   90.00
_cell.angle_beta   90.00
_cell.angle_gamma   90.00
#
_symmetry.space_group_name_H-M   'P 1'
#
loop_
_entity.id
_entity.type
_entity.pdbx_description
1 polymer ?
#
loop_
_entity_poly.entity_id
_entity_poly.type
_entity_poly.pdbx_seq_one_letter_code
_entity_poly.pdbx_strand_id
1 'polypeptide(L)'
;MIWTLISFFGVIAKEKYVWGLKEQKMISNQILQNTIEGLKGIARVELCVMDVDGKEVAATMDMGNCSKPAVEFAASPADSQEIQGYQYFKIYDEQQLEYILVAGGTGEDVYMIGKMVAFQIQNLLVAYKERFDKDNFIKNLLLDNLLLVDIYSRSKKLHIQTDVPRVVMIVESAGGKDNNVLELEIGRAHV
;
A
#
# COMPACT_ATOMS: atom_id res chain seq x y z
N MET A 1 -6.87 -32.29 -23.27
CA MET A 1 -5.96 -31.20 -23.78
C MET A 1 -5.93 -29.95 -22.88
N ILE A 2 -6.99 -29.61 -22.17
CA ILE A 2 -7.07 -28.46 -21.23
C ILE A 2 -6.26 -28.73 -19.93
N TRP A 3 -6.25 -29.95 -19.42
CA TRP A 3 -5.53 -30.35 -18.21
C TRP A 3 -4.00 -30.26 -18.34
N THR A 4 -3.45 -30.47 -19.53
CA THR A 4 -1.99 -30.42 -19.77
C THR A 4 -1.46 -28.98 -19.80
N LEU A 5 -2.25 -28.01 -20.21
CA LEU A 5 -1.91 -26.58 -20.19
C LEU A 5 -1.87 -26.02 -18.77
N ILE A 6 -2.83 -26.41 -17.91
CA ILE A 6 -2.88 -25.98 -16.52
C ILE A 6 -1.69 -26.53 -15.73
N SER A 7 -1.26 -27.78 -16.01
CA SER A 7 -0.10 -28.38 -15.36
C SER A 7 1.22 -27.70 -15.77
N PHE A 8 1.36 -27.29 -17.04
CA PHE A 8 2.57 -26.60 -17.53
C PHE A 8 2.68 -25.17 -16.98
N PHE A 9 1.56 -24.47 -16.84
CA PHE A 9 1.54 -23.13 -16.24
C PHE A 9 1.78 -23.16 -14.73
N GLY A 10 1.34 -24.19 -14.03
CA GLY A 10 1.59 -24.38 -12.60
C GLY A 10 3.08 -24.54 -12.27
N VAL A 11 3.86 -25.15 -13.17
CA VAL A 11 5.31 -25.32 -12.97
C VAL A 11 6.09 -24.03 -13.23
N ILE A 12 5.73 -23.28 -14.28
CA ILE A 12 6.42 -22.00 -14.61
C ILE A 12 6.07 -20.91 -13.58
N ALA A 13 4.83 -20.87 -13.08
CA ALA A 13 4.46 -19.94 -12.02
C ALA A 13 5.16 -20.28 -10.69
N LYS A 14 5.34 -21.55 -10.36
CA LYS A 14 6.03 -21.96 -9.13
C LYS A 14 7.50 -21.54 -9.10
N GLU A 15 8.24 -21.67 -10.20
CA GLU A 15 9.65 -21.31 -10.22
C GLU A 15 9.92 -19.79 -10.21
N LYS A 16 9.08 -18.99 -10.84
CA LYS A 16 9.25 -17.52 -10.88
C LYS A 16 8.79 -16.80 -9.61
N TYR A 17 7.91 -17.41 -8.80
CA TYR A 17 7.30 -16.75 -7.63
C TYR A 17 7.91 -17.12 -6.28
N VAL A 18 8.75 -18.15 -6.19
CA VAL A 18 9.44 -18.52 -4.93
C VAL A 18 10.53 -17.50 -4.54
N TRP A 19 11.02 -16.69 -5.47
CA TRP A 19 12.05 -15.67 -5.22
C TRP A 19 11.51 -14.26 -4.87
N GLY A 20 10.21 -14.07 -4.81
CA GLY A 20 9.54 -12.76 -4.61
C GLY A 20 8.87 -12.53 -3.26
N LEU A 21 9.02 -13.43 -2.29
CA LEU A 21 8.49 -13.25 -0.92
C LEU A 21 9.47 -12.49 0.00
N LYS A 22 10.23 -11.54 -0.53
CA LYS A 22 10.78 -10.45 0.27
C LYS A 22 9.66 -9.44 0.46
N GLU A 23 9.24 -9.25 1.72
CA GLU A 23 8.43 -8.16 2.26
C GLU A 23 8.03 -7.11 1.21
N GLN A 24 6.95 -7.39 0.48
CA GLN A 24 6.40 -6.42 -0.44
C GLN A 24 5.67 -5.41 0.44
N LYS A 25 6.33 -4.32 0.79
CA LYS A 25 5.68 -3.17 1.43
C LYS A 25 4.38 -2.91 0.66
N MET A 26 3.26 -2.96 1.34
CA MET A 26 1.94 -2.79 0.71
C MET A 26 1.83 -1.49 -0.07
N ILE A 27 2.52 -0.46 0.38
CA ILE A 27 2.65 0.83 -0.28
C ILE A 27 4.11 1.06 -0.67
N SER A 28 4.36 1.47 -1.90
CA SER A 28 5.69 1.87 -2.33
C SER A 28 6.07 3.24 -1.76
N ASN A 29 7.37 3.43 -1.48
CA ASN A 29 7.88 4.73 -1.03
C ASN A 29 7.54 5.86 -2.01
N GLN A 30 7.49 5.57 -3.32
CA GLN A 30 7.14 6.54 -4.35
C GLN A 30 5.71 7.07 -4.21
N ILE A 31 4.78 6.21 -3.82
CA ILE A 31 3.39 6.61 -3.60
C ILE A 31 3.27 7.51 -2.38
N LEU A 32 3.96 7.16 -1.28
CA LEU A 32 4.03 8.03 -0.10
C LEU A 32 4.67 9.37 -0.43
N GLN A 33 5.78 9.36 -1.17
CA GLN A 33 6.46 10.58 -1.61
C GLN A 33 5.53 11.49 -2.42
N ASN A 34 4.89 10.97 -3.46
CA ASN A 34 3.96 11.73 -4.29
C ASN A 34 2.77 12.27 -3.47
N THR A 35 2.32 11.50 -2.47
CA THR A 35 1.20 11.91 -1.60
C THR A 35 1.59 13.10 -0.72
N ILE A 36 2.74 13.03 -0.02
CA ILE A 36 3.16 14.12 0.86
C ILE A 36 3.58 15.37 0.09
N GLU A 37 4.16 15.23 -1.12
CA GLU A 37 4.48 16.36 -1.99
C GLU A 37 3.20 17.08 -2.46
N GLY A 38 2.17 16.32 -2.86
CA GLY A 38 0.87 16.89 -3.20
C GLY A 38 0.22 17.63 -2.02
N LEU A 39 0.27 17.04 -0.83
CA LEU A 39 -0.28 17.64 0.40
C LEU A 39 0.51 18.87 0.84
N LYS A 40 1.85 18.86 0.73
CA LYS A 40 2.69 20.05 0.97
C LYS A 40 2.29 21.20 0.03
N GLY A 41 2.02 20.91 -1.24
CA GLY A 41 1.60 21.92 -2.22
C GLY A 41 0.33 22.67 -1.79
N ILE A 42 -0.57 21.99 -1.07
CA ILE A 42 -1.83 22.54 -0.58
C ILE A 42 -1.64 23.22 0.79
N ALA A 43 -1.03 22.52 1.73
CA ALA A 43 -0.97 22.90 3.14
C ALA A 43 0.20 23.84 3.48
N ARG A 44 1.24 23.86 2.65
CA ARG A 44 2.48 24.63 2.86
C ARG A 44 3.21 24.27 4.17
N VAL A 45 3.06 23.04 4.61
CA VAL A 45 3.75 22.48 5.77
C VAL A 45 4.72 21.40 5.26
N GLU A 46 5.94 21.41 5.79
CA GLU A 46 6.91 20.37 5.50
C GLU A 46 6.53 19.08 6.19
N LEU A 47 6.66 17.97 5.46
CA LEU A 47 6.20 16.65 5.89
C LEU A 47 7.31 15.63 5.69
N CYS A 48 7.46 14.72 6.65
CA CYS A 48 8.32 13.56 6.54
C CYS A 48 7.58 12.33 7.09
N VAL A 49 7.67 11.20 6.40
CA VAL A 49 7.16 9.91 6.84
C VAL A 49 8.34 9.00 7.16
N MET A 50 8.36 8.47 8.36
CA MET A 50 9.37 7.53 8.85
C MET A 50 8.75 6.18 9.18
N ASP A 51 9.53 5.12 9.10
CA ASP A 51 9.14 3.83 9.67
C ASP A 51 9.33 3.81 11.20
N VAL A 52 8.94 2.71 11.82
CA VAL A 52 9.02 2.54 13.29
C VAL A 52 10.46 2.52 13.81
N ASP A 53 11.43 2.26 12.94
CA ASP A 53 12.86 2.25 13.26
C ASP A 53 13.50 3.64 13.06
N GLY A 54 12.71 4.65 12.70
CA GLY A 54 13.14 6.03 12.47
C GLY A 54 13.86 6.23 11.14
N LYS A 55 13.72 5.30 10.21
CA LYS A 55 14.26 5.47 8.86
C LYS A 55 13.27 6.26 8.01
N GLU A 56 13.79 7.27 7.32
CA GLU A 56 13.01 8.06 6.37
C GLU A 56 12.50 7.19 5.20
N VAL A 57 11.21 7.26 4.94
CA VAL A 57 10.51 6.58 3.85
C VAL A 57 10.15 7.57 2.74
N ALA A 58 9.70 8.75 3.11
CA ALA A 58 9.37 9.85 2.22
C ALA A 58 9.54 11.19 2.95
N ALA A 59 10.06 12.22 2.28
CA ALA A 59 10.22 13.54 2.87
C ALA A 59 10.07 14.65 1.82
N THR A 60 9.52 15.79 2.22
CA THR A 60 9.38 16.97 1.36
C THR A 60 10.58 17.91 1.48
N MET A 61 11.34 17.79 2.54
CA MET A 61 12.64 18.45 2.75
C MET A 61 13.43 17.67 3.81
N ASP A 62 14.71 17.95 3.90
CA ASP A 62 15.55 17.45 5.01
C ASP A 62 15.10 18.12 6.33
N MET A 63 14.48 17.34 7.20
CA MET A 63 14.02 17.78 8.52
C MET A 63 15.09 17.60 9.62
N GLY A 64 16.33 17.33 9.24
CA GLY A 64 17.42 17.14 10.18
C GLY A 64 17.30 15.86 10.99
N ASN A 65 17.70 15.89 12.28
CA ASN A 65 17.83 14.67 13.09
C ASN A 65 16.51 14.28 13.78
N CYS A 66 15.43 14.00 12.99
CA CYS A 66 14.15 13.55 13.52
C CYS A 66 14.09 12.05 13.83
N SER A 67 15.08 11.25 13.38
CA SER A 67 15.08 9.78 13.53
C SER A 67 15.03 9.32 14.99
N LYS A 68 15.88 9.86 15.85
CA LYS A 68 15.89 9.47 17.28
C LYS A 68 14.61 9.85 17.99
N PRO A 69 14.11 11.12 17.89
CA PRO A 69 12.81 11.48 18.44
C PRO A 69 11.65 10.64 17.91
N ALA A 70 11.68 10.23 16.64
CA ALA A 70 10.66 9.36 16.06
C ALA A 70 10.62 7.98 16.72
N VAL A 71 11.77 7.34 16.94
CA VAL A 71 11.86 6.03 17.62
C VAL A 71 11.40 6.13 19.07
N GLU A 72 11.79 7.18 19.80
CA GLU A 72 11.32 7.43 21.17
C GLU A 72 9.80 7.63 21.21
N PHE A 73 9.27 8.41 20.27
CA PHE A 73 7.84 8.64 20.13
C PHE A 73 7.09 7.37 19.75
N ALA A 74 7.63 6.50 18.89
CA ALA A 74 7.03 5.20 18.54
C ALA A 74 6.72 4.37 19.80
N ALA A 75 7.63 4.36 20.78
CA ALA A 75 7.48 3.64 22.05
C ALA A 75 6.55 4.34 23.05
N SER A 76 6.21 5.61 22.85
CA SER A 76 5.35 6.37 23.77
C SER A 76 3.88 5.93 23.66
N PRO A 77 3.03 6.14 24.67
CA PRO A 77 1.60 5.85 24.61
C PRO A 77 0.80 6.93 23.84
N ALA A 78 1.41 8.08 23.51
CA ALA A 78 0.74 9.19 22.84
C ALA A 78 0.54 8.91 21.35
N ASP A 79 -0.61 9.29 20.79
CA ASP A 79 -0.90 9.20 19.35
C ASP A 79 -0.33 10.41 18.57
N SER A 80 -0.13 11.52 19.25
CA SER A 80 0.54 12.71 18.72
C SER A 80 1.32 13.43 19.81
N GLN A 81 2.43 14.07 19.44
CA GLN A 81 3.29 14.79 20.37
C GLN A 81 4.10 15.85 19.64
N GLU A 82 4.33 16.98 20.30
CA GLU A 82 5.30 17.98 19.86
C GLU A 82 6.68 17.67 20.46
N ILE A 83 7.69 17.55 19.59
CA ILE A 83 9.06 17.27 20.00
C ILE A 83 10.00 18.17 19.19
N GLN A 84 10.82 18.97 19.85
CA GLN A 84 11.87 19.80 19.24
C GLN A 84 11.40 20.70 18.08
N GLY A 85 10.19 21.23 18.17
CA GLY A 85 9.65 22.13 17.16
C GLY A 85 8.96 21.45 15.99
N TYR A 86 8.70 20.16 16.09
CA TYR A 86 7.97 19.36 15.11
C TYR A 86 6.79 18.67 15.77
N GLN A 87 5.74 18.44 14.99
CA GLN A 87 4.58 17.65 15.39
C GLN A 87 4.71 16.23 14.86
N TYR A 88 4.62 15.24 15.75
CA TYR A 88 4.70 13.81 15.45
C TYR A 88 3.34 13.17 15.55
N PHE A 89 2.99 12.28 14.61
CA PHE A 89 1.72 11.56 14.56
C PHE A 89 1.97 10.10 14.25
N LYS A 90 1.29 9.20 14.97
CA LYS A 90 1.31 7.77 14.68
C LYS A 90 0.31 7.43 13.58
N ILE A 91 0.73 6.58 12.66
CA ILE A 91 -0.10 6.04 11.58
C ILE A 91 -0.15 4.53 11.75
N TYR A 92 -1.35 4.01 11.92
CA TYR A 92 -1.60 2.60 12.17
C TYR A 92 -2.17 1.90 10.93
N ASP A 93 -1.75 0.64 10.71
CA ASP A 93 -2.49 -0.32 9.92
C ASP A 93 -3.23 -1.25 10.90
N GLU A 94 -4.54 -1.11 10.98
CA GLU A 94 -5.39 -1.74 12.00
C GLU A 94 -4.92 -1.38 13.43
N GLN A 95 -4.20 -2.28 14.10
CA GLN A 95 -3.67 -2.08 15.45
C GLN A 95 -2.15 -2.02 15.50
N GLN A 96 -1.48 -2.16 14.36
CA GLN A 96 -0.02 -2.13 14.27
C GLN A 96 0.45 -0.74 13.84
N LEU A 97 1.39 -0.17 14.60
CA LEU A 97 2.07 1.06 14.20
C LEU A 97 2.93 0.78 12.97
N GLU A 98 2.62 1.47 11.87
CA GLU A 98 3.30 1.27 10.58
C GLU A 98 4.24 2.42 10.25
N TYR A 99 3.78 3.65 10.44
CA TYR A 99 4.57 4.84 10.15
C TYR A 99 4.43 5.91 11.23
N ILE A 100 5.39 6.83 11.23
CA ILE A 100 5.37 8.07 11.98
C ILE A 100 5.42 9.21 10.98
N LEU A 101 4.42 10.09 11.03
CA LEU A 101 4.42 11.34 10.29
C LEU A 101 5.04 12.43 11.15
N VAL A 102 5.95 13.19 10.59
CA VAL A 102 6.54 14.40 11.19
C VAL A 102 6.10 15.61 10.35
N ALA A 103 5.53 16.61 11.01
CA ALA A 103 5.12 17.87 10.38
C ALA A 103 5.96 19.03 10.95
N GLY A 104 6.50 19.87 10.06
CA GLY A 104 7.38 20.97 10.43
C GLY A 104 6.63 22.15 11.00
N GLY A 105 6.88 22.49 12.27
CA GLY A 105 6.31 23.61 13.00
C GLY A 105 5.53 23.19 14.25
N THR A 106 5.14 24.20 15.05
CA THR A 106 4.54 24.00 16.39
C THR A 106 3.17 24.66 16.53
N GLY A 107 2.65 25.32 15.49
CA GLY A 107 1.37 25.98 15.54
C GLY A 107 0.18 25.01 15.54
N GLU A 108 -0.98 25.47 16.05
CA GLU A 108 -2.24 24.71 16.02
C GLU A 108 -2.64 24.33 14.58
N ASP A 109 -2.38 25.22 13.62
CA ASP A 109 -2.60 24.94 12.19
C ASP A 109 -1.76 23.76 11.70
N VAL A 110 -0.49 23.69 12.11
CA VAL A 110 0.43 22.57 11.76
C VAL A 110 -0.08 21.27 12.39
N TYR A 111 -0.55 21.32 13.65
CA TYR A 111 -1.15 20.16 14.29
C TYR A 111 -2.37 19.64 13.53
N MET A 112 -3.29 20.52 13.15
CA MET A 112 -4.49 20.14 12.40
C MET A 112 -4.14 19.57 11.02
N ILE A 113 -3.21 20.20 10.31
CA ILE A 113 -2.73 19.73 9.01
C ILE A 113 -2.06 18.36 9.16
N GLY A 114 -1.15 18.20 10.12
CA GLY A 114 -0.48 16.94 10.38
C GLY A 114 -1.46 15.81 10.68
N LYS A 115 -2.50 16.09 11.47
CA LYS A 115 -3.55 15.12 11.77
C LYS A 115 -4.37 14.73 10.53
N MET A 116 -4.69 15.69 9.66
CA MET A 116 -5.37 15.40 8.39
C MET A 116 -4.49 14.57 7.45
N VAL A 117 -3.19 14.89 7.35
CA VAL A 117 -2.24 14.14 6.55
C VAL A 117 -2.07 12.72 7.07
N ALA A 118 -1.94 12.53 8.39
CA ALA A 118 -1.85 11.20 9.00
C ALA A 118 -3.09 10.36 8.68
N PHE A 119 -4.28 10.94 8.81
CA PHE A 119 -5.54 10.29 8.44
C PHE A 119 -5.60 9.93 6.94
N GLN A 120 -5.14 10.82 6.07
CA GLN A 120 -5.09 10.55 4.63
C GLN A 120 -4.14 9.39 4.29
N ILE A 121 -2.96 9.34 4.91
CA ILE A 121 -2.01 8.23 4.71
C ILE A 121 -2.61 6.92 5.26
N GLN A 122 -3.30 6.96 6.39
CA GLN A 122 -3.98 5.79 6.94
C GLN A 122 -5.06 5.25 5.99
N ASN A 123 -5.87 6.12 5.39
CA ASN A 123 -6.86 5.72 4.38
C ASN A 123 -6.19 5.12 3.14
N LEU A 124 -5.04 5.67 2.75
CA LEU A 124 -4.25 5.16 1.65
C LEU A 124 -3.74 3.73 1.94
N LEU A 125 -3.24 3.46 3.17
CA LEU A 125 -2.84 2.11 3.61
C LEU A 125 -3.99 1.12 3.48
N VAL A 126 -5.17 1.48 3.98
CA VAL A 126 -6.37 0.63 3.90
C VAL A 126 -6.73 0.32 2.45
N ALA A 127 -6.75 1.32 1.57
CA ALA A 127 -7.09 1.15 0.15
C ALA A 127 -6.08 0.23 -0.58
N TYR A 128 -4.78 0.39 -0.31
CA TYR A 128 -3.75 -0.47 -0.90
C TYR A 128 -3.81 -1.91 -0.37
N LYS A 129 -4.10 -2.08 0.92
CA LYS A 129 -4.30 -3.40 1.52
C LYS A 129 -5.50 -4.12 0.89
N GLU A 130 -6.62 -3.44 0.72
CA GLU A 130 -7.80 -4.01 0.08
C GLU A 130 -7.51 -4.43 -1.37
N ARG A 131 -6.81 -3.60 -2.14
CA ARG A 131 -6.38 -3.93 -3.49
C ARG A 131 -5.47 -5.15 -3.50
N PHE A 132 -4.47 -5.20 -2.63
CA PHE A 132 -3.54 -6.32 -2.50
C PHE A 132 -4.26 -7.63 -2.12
N ASP A 133 -5.25 -7.58 -1.23
CA ASP A 133 -6.05 -8.73 -0.84
C ASP A 133 -6.90 -9.25 -2.00
N LYS A 134 -7.48 -8.37 -2.82
CA LYS A 134 -8.20 -8.75 -4.05
C LYS A 134 -7.29 -9.42 -5.07
N ASP A 135 -6.12 -8.84 -5.34
CA ASP A 135 -5.16 -9.39 -6.28
C ASP A 135 -4.65 -10.76 -5.83
N ASN A 136 -4.33 -10.92 -4.55
CA ASN A 136 -3.94 -12.20 -3.97
C ASN A 136 -5.07 -13.23 -4.01
N PHE A 137 -6.31 -12.82 -3.76
CA PHE A 137 -7.45 -13.72 -3.87
C PHE A 137 -7.61 -14.24 -5.29
N ILE A 138 -7.62 -13.36 -6.30
CA ILE A 138 -7.73 -13.76 -7.72
C ILE A 138 -6.55 -14.64 -8.13
N LYS A 139 -5.32 -14.30 -7.72
CA LYS A 139 -4.14 -15.11 -8.00
C LYS A 139 -4.27 -16.52 -7.43
N ASN A 140 -4.65 -16.66 -6.16
CA ASN A 140 -4.81 -17.96 -5.52
C ASN A 140 -5.99 -18.75 -6.10
N LEU A 141 -7.05 -18.07 -6.53
CA LEU A 141 -8.18 -18.68 -7.24
C LEU A 141 -7.74 -19.28 -8.58
N LEU A 142 -6.96 -18.55 -9.37
CA LEU A 142 -6.43 -19.01 -10.67
C LEU A 142 -5.43 -20.16 -10.53
N LEU A 143 -4.69 -20.22 -9.41
CA LEU A 143 -3.73 -21.27 -9.12
C LEU A 143 -4.35 -22.51 -8.45
N ASP A 144 -5.68 -22.55 -8.26
CA ASP A 144 -6.41 -23.60 -7.56
C ASP A 144 -5.90 -23.88 -6.13
N ASN A 145 -5.45 -22.81 -5.46
CA ASN A 145 -4.90 -22.87 -4.10
C ASN A 145 -5.95 -22.61 -3.00
N LEU A 146 -7.23 -22.45 -3.36
CA LEU A 146 -8.30 -22.11 -2.43
C LEU A 146 -9.34 -23.25 -2.34
N LEU A 147 -9.76 -23.54 -1.11
CA LEU A 147 -10.90 -24.41 -0.89
C LEU A 147 -12.20 -23.69 -1.25
N LEU A 148 -13.21 -24.43 -1.70
CA LEU A 148 -14.50 -23.86 -2.11
C LEU A 148 -15.14 -22.99 -1.02
N VAL A 149 -15.03 -23.41 0.24
CA VAL A 149 -15.53 -22.65 1.40
C VAL A 149 -14.79 -21.31 1.56
N ASP A 150 -13.48 -21.30 1.34
CA ASP A 150 -12.64 -20.10 1.41
C ASP A 150 -12.94 -19.16 0.25
N ILE A 151 -13.19 -19.69 -0.94
CA ILE A 151 -13.60 -18.89 -2.12
C ILE A 151 -14.86 -18.11 -1.78
N TYR A 152 -15.86 -18.77 -1.21
CA TYR A 152 -17.13 -18.11 -0.89
C TYR A 152 -17.01 -17.08 0.23
N SER A 153 -16.28 -17.40 1.30
CA SER A 153 -16.11 -16.51 2.44
C SER A 153 -15.27 -15.28 2.10
N ARG A 154 -14.16 -15.46 1.37
CA ARG A 154 -13.26 -14.37 0.96
C ARG A 154 -13.88 -13.48 -0.11
N SER A 155 -14.56 -14.04 -1.11
CA SER A 155 -15.24 -13.25 -2.14
C SER A 155 -16.28 -12.32 -1.52
N LYS A 156 -17.04 -12.80 -0.51
CA LYS A 156 -18.00 -11.97 0.22
C LYS A 156 -17.31 -10.85 0.97
N LYS A 157 -16.19 -11.12 1.67
CA LYS A 157 -15.40 -10.11 2.39
C LYS A 157 -14.81 -9.06 1.45
N LEU A 158 -14.37 -9.47 0.26
CA LEU A 158 -13.75 -8.61 -0.75
C LEU A 158 -14.77 -7.95 -1.70
N HIS A 159 -16.08 -8.13 -1.44
CA HIS A 159 -17.16 -7.61 -2.27
C HIS A 159 -17.07 -8.07 -3.75
N ILE A 160 -16.60 -9.30 -3.98
CA ILE A 160 -16.52 -9.92 -5.30
C ILE A 160 -17.78 -10.75 -5.53
N GLN A 161 -18.52 -10.42 -6.57
CA GLN A 161 -19.72 -11.18 -6.95
C GLN A 161 -19.32 -12.58 -7.44
N THR A 162 -19.93 -13.64 -6.90
CA THR A 162 -19.59 -15.03 -7.21
C THR A 162 -20.53 -15.70 -8.22
N ASP A 163 -21.68 -15.09 -8.45
CA ASP A 163 -22.77 -15.58 -9.32
C ASP A 163 -22.72 -15.00 -10.75
N VAL A 164 -21.69 -14.25 -11.07
CA VAL A 164 -21.50 -13.63 -12.38
C VAL A 164 -20.49 -14.44 -13.19
N PRO A 165 -20.83 -14.82 -14.45
CA PRO A 165 -19.87 -15.50 -15.33
C PRO A 165 -18.68 -14.56 -15.62
N ARG A 166 -17.46 -15.12 -15.55
CA ARG A 166 -16.21 -14.38 -15.79
C ARG A 166 -15.40 -15.06 -16.86
N VAL A 167 -14.73 -14.26 -17.65
CA VAL A 167 -13.78 -14.71 -18.66
C VAL A 167 -12.37 -14.33 -18.20
N VAL A 168 -11.45 -15.29 -18.25
CA VAL A 168 -10.03 -15.05 -18.02
C VAL A 168 -9.35 -14.98 -19.38
N MET A 169 -8.66 -13.87 -19.62
CA MET A 169 -7.86 -13.67 -20.83
C MET A 169 -6.39 -13.54 -20.44
N ILE A 170 -5.51 -14.17 -21.21
CA ILE A 170 -4.07 -14.01 -21.09
C ILE A 170 -3.63 -13.14 -22.27
N VAL A 171 -3.07 -11.97 -21.96
CA VAL A 171 -2.51 -11.07 -22.97
C VAL A 171 -0.99 -11.12 -22.85
N GLU A 172 -0.33 -11.53 -23.92
CA GLU A 172 1.11 -11.52 -24.01
C GLU A 172 1.54 -10.34 -24.89
N SER A 173 2.27 -9.37 -24.33
CA SER A 173 2.81 -8.27 -25.11
C SER A 173 4.15 -8.68 -25.74
N ALA A 174 4.25 -8.64 -27.06
CA ALA A 174 5.50 -8.87 -27.77
C ALA A 174 6.44 -7.67 -27.58
N GLY A 175 7.23 -7.73 -26.49
CA GLY A 175 8.47 -6.98 -26.32
C GLY A 175 8.38 -5.44 -26.42
N GLY A 176 8.06 -4.79 -25.31
CA GLY A 176 8.23 -3.35 -25.13
C GLY A 176 8.13 -3.00 -23.64
N LYS A 177 9.00 -2.11 -23.18
CA LYS A 177 9.11 -1.68 -21.78
C LYS A 177 7.92 -0.84 -21.26
N ASP A 178 6.81 -0.79 -21.98
CA ASP A 178 5.66 0.03 -21.61
C ASP A 178 4.62 -0.81 -20.83
N ASN A 179 4.73 -0.78 -19.50
CA ASN A 179 3.73 -1.35 -18.58
C ASN A 179 2.34 -0.67 -18.68
N ASN A 180 2.22 0.42 -19.43
CA ASN A 180 0.99 1.22 -19.54
C ASN A 180 -0.08 0.59 -20.44
N VAL A 181 0.25 -0.37 -21.27
CA VAL A 181 -0.70 -1.01 -22.21
C VAL A 181 -1.75 -1.84 -21.47
N LEU A 182 -1.35 -2.52 -20.38
CA LEU A 182 -2.24 -3.35 -19.57
C LEU A 182 -3.26 -2.52 -18.78
N GLU A 183 -2.90 -1.35 -18.29
CA GLU A 183 -3.84 -0.45 -17.58
C GLU A 183 -4.90 0.15 -18.50
N LEU A 184 -4.58 0.40 -19.76
CA LEU A 184 -5.50 0.96 -20.75
C LEU A 184 -6.55 -0.04 -21.25
N GLU A 185 -6.25 -1.35 -21.29
CA GLU A 185 -7.19 -2.36 -21.77
C GLU A 185 -8.15 -2.85 -20.68
N ILE A 186 -7.72 -2.92 -19.42
CA ILE A 186 -8.60 -3.28 -18.30
C ILE A 186 -9.73 -2.26 -18.09
N GLY A 187 -9.49 -0.98 -18.39
CA GLY A 187 -10.50 0.08 -18.30
C GLY A 187 -11.60 0.05 -19.36
N ARG A 188 -11.46 -0.72 -20.45
CA ARG A 188 -12.44 -0.80 -21.55
C ARG A 188 -13.32 -2.04 -21.54
N ALA A 189 -13.07 -3.00 -20.67
CA ALA A 189 -13.84 -4.25 -20.58
C ALA A 189 -15.11 -4.13 -19.70
N HIS A 190 -15.48 -2.94 -19.25
CA HIS A 190 -16.75 -2.65 -18.59
C HIS A 190 -17.76 -2.06 -19.59
N VAL A 191 -18.34 -2.90 -20.41
CA VAL A 191 -19.60 -2.65 -21.11
C VAL A 191 -20.58 -3.73 -20.76
#